data_ec2f4fc519c9ef1893f5264df0cf7842
#
_entry.id   ec2f4fc519c9ef1893f5264df0cf7842
#
_cell.length_a   1.000
_cell.length_b   1.000
_cell.length_c   1.000
_cell.angle_alpha   90.00
_cell.angle_beta   90.00
_cell.angle_gamma   90.00
#
_symmetry.space_group_name_H-M   'P 1'
#
loop_
_entity.id
_entity.type
_entity.pdbx_description
1 polymer ?
#
loop_
_entity_poly.entity_id
_entity_poly.type
_entity_poly.pdbx_seq_one_letter_code
_entity_poly.pdbx_strand_id
1 'polypeptide(L)'
;MVINSICFSIFLKENCIEYNMENTIKLLKLFEDKEVITSFVTELGQDMKQIERPLIKSNIDNILLILGSLRIDMRNDDLDKITGSQYSQYNKEELLNYFEKFKFYFEKLKSNFENLNVNRIAVNLSIFCDRSDIRLYSKINCLDLYNTDEYKVISNLSQKKVIELYNFKKSKVNAIFNLIASDKLNIKFDINTLYNINNKFENEEIYSFFNDSIELINNLVLKLEE
;
A
#
# COMPACT_ATOMS: atom_id res chain seq x y z
N MET A 1 13.26 -13.01 -3.15
CA MET A 1 12.43 -11.99 -2.44
C MET A 1 10.96 -12.31 -2.64
N VAL A 2 10.11 -12.07 -1.66
CA VAL A 2 8.67 -12.33 -1.75
C VAL A 2 7.87 -11.14 -1.24
N ILE A 3 6.75 -10.84 -1.89
CA ILE A 3 5.85 -9.78 -1.46
C ILE A 3 5.12 -10.27 -0.20
N ASN A 4 5.25 -9.51 0.88
CA ASN A 4 4.52 -9.75 2.12
C ASN A 4 3.20 -8.98 2.14
N SER A 5 3.24 -7.71 1.77
CA SER A 5 2.05 -6.88 1.68
C SER A 5 2.21 -5.75 0.68
N ILE A 6 1.12 -5.41 0.03
CA ILE A 6 0.99 -4.21 -0.79
C ILE A 6 -0.27 -3.46 -0.37
N CYS A 7 -0.18 -2.14 -0.31
CA CYS A 7 -1.31 -1.27 -0.03
C CYS A 7 -1.24 -0.02 -0.91
N PHE A 8 -2.26 0.18 -1.71
CA PHE A 8 -2.53 1.44 -2.41
C PHE A 8 -3.50 2.26 -1.57
N SER A 9 -3.15 3.50 -1.28
CA SER A 9 -3.94 4.39 -0.44
C SER A 9 -4.22 5.70 -1.14
N ILE A 10 -5.46 6.15 -1.03
CA ILE A 10 -5.86 7.50 -1.37
C ILE A 10 -6.45 8.18 -0.14
N PHE A 11 -6.13 9.45 0.03
CA PHE A 11 -6.65 10.26 1.14
C PHE A 11 -7.61 11.29 0.57
N LEU A 12 -8.72 11.46 1.26
CA LEU A 12 -9.85 12.29 0.84
C LEU A 12 -9.89 13.57 1.65
N LYS A 13 -10.45 14.64 1.06
CA LYS A 13 -10.69 15.90 1.78
C LYS A 13 -11.84 15.78 2.77
N GLU A 14 -12.83 14.99 2.42
CA GLU A 14 -14.09 14.87 3.13
C GLU A 14 -14.46 13.40 3.30
N ASN A 15 -15.22 13.12 4.33
CA ASN A 15 -15.84 11.81 4.52
C ASN A 15 -16.93 11.59 3.46
N CYS A 16 -16.79 10.56 2.65
CA CYS A 16 -17.69 10.35 1.51
C CYS A 16 -18.48 9.04 1.57
N ILE A 17 -18.02 8.04 2.32
CA ILE A 17 -18.66 6.73 2.40
C ILE A 17 -18.83 6.33 3.85
N GLU A 18 -20.07 6.37 4.34
CA GLU A 18 -20.41 5.93 5.69
C GLU A 18 -20.85 4.46 5.69
N TYR A 19 -20.60 3.76 6.79
CA TYR A 19 -21.15 2.44 6.99
C TYR A 19 -22.61 2.54 7.40
N ASN A 20 -23.50 2.23 6.47
CA ASN A 20 -24.93 2.14 6.67
C ASN A 20 -25.53 1.14 5.70
N MET A 21 -26.80 0.76 5.91
CA MET A 21 -27.47 -0.25 5.08
C MET A 21 -27.52 0.14 3.59
N GLU A 22 -27.78 1.38 3.29
CA GLU A 22 -27.90 1.88 1.91
C GLU A 22 -26.55 1.75 1.18
N ASN A 23 -25.47 2.27 1.77
CA ASN A 23 -24.12 2.18 1.20
C ASN A 23 -23.65 0.73 1.11
N THR A 24 -23.97 -0.10 2.11
CA THR A 24 -23.63 -1.52 2.09
C THR A 24 -24.28 -2.25 0.91
N ILE A 25 -25.59 -2.03 0.68
CA ILE A 25 -26.31 -2.61 -0.48
C ILE A 25 -25.74 -2.08 -1.78
N LYS A 26 -25.44 -0.78 -1.85
CA LYS A 26 -24.85 -0.16 -3.02
C LYS A 26 -23.47 -0.76 -3.35
N LEU A 27 -22.62 -0.95 -2.36
CA LEU A 27 -21.31 -1.58 -2.52
C LEU A 27 -21.40 -3.04 -2.96
N LEU A 28 -22.33 -3.83 -2.38
CA LEU A 28 -22.57 -5.21 -2.81
C LEU A 28 -22.98 -5.29 -4.27
N LYS A 29 -23.91 -4.44 -4.72
CA LYS A 29 -24.35 -4.39 -6.11
C LYS A 29 -23.24 -3.92 -7.05
N LEU A 30 -22.44 -2.93 -6.61
CA LEU A 30 -21.35 -2.36 -7.40
C LEU A 30 -20.27 -3.38 -7.75
N PHE A 31 -20.03 -4.34 -6.86
CA PHE A 31 -19.00 -5.35 -6.98
C PHE A 31 -19.54 -6.79 -6.99
N GLU A 32 -20.81 -6.98 -7.43
CA GLU A 32 -21.44 -8.31 -7.44
C GLU A 32 -20.67 -9.34 -8.29
N ASP A 33 -20.03 -8.89 -9.38
CA ASP A 33 -19.19 -9.68 -10.27
C ASP A 33 -17.86 -10.14 -9.63
N LYS A 34 -17.54 -9.67 -8.43
CA LYS A 34 -16.30 -9.93 -7.70
C LYS A 34 -16.47 -10.82 -6.47
N GLU A 35 -17.66 -11.40 -6.29
CA GLU A 35 -17.99 -12.24 -5.13
C GLU A 35 -17.56 -11.59 -3.81
N VAL A 36 -17.99 -10.36 -3.60
CA VAL A 36 -17.57 -9.59 -2.44
C VAL A 36 -18.38 -9.92 -1.19
N ILE A 37 -17.66 -9.91 -0.07
CA ILE A 37 -18.24 -9.94 1.26
C ILE A 37 -18.05 -8.55 1.86
N THR A 38 -19.12 -7.98 2.40
CA THR A 38 -19.06 -6.71 3.13
C THR A 38 -19.05 -6.96 4.64
N SER A 39 -18.28 -6.14 5.34
CA SER A 39 -18.18 -6.12 6.78
C SER A 39 -17.88 -4.68 7.21
N PHE A 40 -17.43 -4.48 8.43
CA PHE A 40 -16.96 -3.18 8.88
C PHE A 40 -15.65 -3.30 9.67
N VAL A 41 -14.94 -2.18 9.71
CA VAL A 41 -13.84 -1.94 10.64
C VAL A 41 -14.20 -0.77 11.55
N THR A 42 -13.71 -0.81 12.77
CA THR A 42 -13.90 0.29 13.71
C THR A 42 -12.73 1.25 13.63
N GLU A 43 -13.02 2.51 13.42
CA GLU A 43 -12.08 3.62 13.40
C GLU A 43 -12.36 4.54 14.60
N LEU A 44 -11.32 5.11 15.20
CA LEU A 44 -11.48 6.15 16.21
C LEU A 44 -11.59 7.51 15.52
N GLY A 45 -12.74 8.17 15.69
CA GLY A 45 -12.94 9.53 15.24
C GLY A 45 -12.13 10.55 16.04
N GLN A 46 -12.11 11.80 15.58
CA GLN A 46 -11.39 12.88 16.28
C GLN A 46 -11.91 13.16 17.70
N ASP A 47 -13.18 12.85 17.94
CA ASP A 47 -13.84 12.96 19.26
C ASP A 47 -13.70 11.68 20.10
N MET A 48 -12.78 10.77 19.72
CA MET A 48 -12.55 9.47 20.36
C MET A 48 -13.76 8.51 20.31
N LYS A 49 -14.80 8.82 19.55
CA LYS A 49 -15.90 7.89 19.33
C LYS A 49 -15.51 6.85 18.29
N GLN A 50 -16.00 5.66 18.49
CA GLN A 50 -15.87 4.57 17.53
C GLN A 50 -16.83 4.80 16.35
N ILE A 51 -16.28 4.76 15.15
CA ILE A 51 -17.02 4.92 13.91
C ILE A 51 -16.82 3.65 13.07
N GLU A 52 -17.91 3.04 12.67
CA GLU A 52 -17.87 1.89 11.78
C GLU A 52 -17.64 2.35 10.34
N ARG A 53 -16.76 1.66 9.63
CA ARG A 53 -16.40 1.96 8.24
C ARG A 53 -16.57 0.73 7.37
N PRO A 54 -17.08 0.88 6.14
CA PRO A 54 -17.25 -0.24 5.24
C PRO A 54 -15.92 -0.93 4.93
N LEU A 55 -15.96 -2.25 4.96
CA LEU A 55 -14.89 -3.13 4.55
C LEU A 55 -15.44 -4.08 3.49
N ILE A 56 -14.74 -4.21 2.38
CA ILE A 56 -15.08 -5.11 1.28
C ILE A 56 -13.94 -6.07 1.08
N LYS A 57 -14.25 -7.36 1.11
CA LYS A 57 -13.33 -8.43 0.76
C LYS A 57 -13.77 -9.06 -0.55
N SER A 58 -12.89 -9.10 -1.55
CA SER A 58 -13.12 -9.88 -2.78
C SER A 58 -12.30 -11.16 -2.72
N ASN A 59 -12.99 -12.30 -2.78
CA ASN A 59 -12.33 -13.60 -2.81
C ASN A 59 -11.72 -13.90 -4.18
N ILE A 60 -12.31 -13.40 -5.27
CA ILE A 60 -11.79 -13.58 -6.63
C ILE A 60 -10.48 -12.82 -6.83
N ASP A 61 -10.44 -11.55 -6.41
CA ASP A 61 -9.27 -10.69 -6.62
C ASP A 61 -8.25 -10.80 -5.47
N ASN A 62 -8.58 -11.48 -4.36
CA ASN A 62 -7.77 -11.57 -3.15
C ASN A 62 -7.38 -10.18 -2.62
N ILE A 63 -8.33 -9.28 -2.55
CA ILE A 63 -8.13 -7.92 -2.05
C ILE A 63 -9.05 -7.60 -0.90
N LEU A 64 -8.57 -6.69 -0.07
CA LEU A 64 -9.30 -6.05 1.01
C LEU A 64 -9.38 -4.54 0.73
N LEU A 65 -10.59 -4.02 0.59
CA LEU A 65 -10.85 -2.61 0.42
C LEU A 65 -11.43 -2.04 1.71
N ILE A 66 -10.73 -1.09 2.32
CA ILE A 66 -11.14 -0.42 3.56
C ILE A 66 -11.52 1.02 3.23
N LEU A 67 -12.77 1.38 3.47
CA LEU A 67 -13.31 2.70 3.19
C LEU A 67 -13.35 3.53 4.48
N GLY A 68 -12.18 4.00 4.92
CA GLY A 68 -12.05 4.85 6.11
C GLY A 68 -12.66 6.24 5.93
N SER A 69 -12.71 7.04 7.00
CA SER A 69 -13.30 8.39 6.99
C SER A 69 -12.70 9.29 5.92
N LEU A 70 -11.38 9.38 5.93
CA LEU A 70 -10.61 10.27 5.05
C LEU A 70 -9.59 9.49 4.23
N ARG A 71 -9.75 8.16 4.13
CA ARG A 71 -8.78 7.30 3.49
C ARG A 71 -9.43 6.04 2.94
N ILE A 72 -9.09 5.69 1.71
CA ILE A 72 -9.42 4.41 1.10
C ILE A 72 -8.12 3.64 0.91
N ASP A 73 -8.05 2.45 1.50
CA ASP A 73 -6.95 1.51 1.36
C ASP A 73 -7.40 0.30 0.56
N MET A 74 -6.63 -0.08 -0.45
CA MET A 74 -6.74 -1.39 -1.07
C MET A 74 -5.48 -2.19 -0.76
N ARG A 75 -5.66 -3.35 -0.14
CA ARG A 75 -4.59 -4.25 0.28
C ARG A 75 -4.77 -5.62 -0.37
N ASN A 76 -3.67 -6.34 -0.53
CA ASN A 76 -3.79 -7.77 -0.76
C ASN A 76 -4.31 -8.44 0.52
N ASP A 77 -5.29 -9.33 0.39
CA ASP A 77 -5.92 -10.05 1.51
C ASP A 77 -5.20 -11.36 1.83
N ASP A 78 -3.88 -11.34 1.89
CA ASP A 78 -3.08 -12.53 2.21
C ASP A 78 -2.86 -12.74 3.71
N LEU A 79 -3.77 -12.23 4.56
CA LEU A 79 -3.72 -12.48 6.01
C LEU A 79 -3.76 -13.99 6.34
N ASP A 80 -4.37 -14.81 5.50
CA ASP A 80 -4.39 -16.27 5.68
C ASP A 80 -3.08 -16.95 5.25
N LYS A 81 -2.21 -16.28 4.48
CA LYS A 81 -0.89 -16.82 4.08
C LYS A 81 0.17 -16.74 5.18
N ILE A 82 -0.09 -16.04 6.27
CA ILE A 82 0.80 -16.01 7.46
C ILE A 82 0.92 -17.42 8.08
N THR A 83 -0.02 -18.31 7.82
CA THR A 83 -0.08 -19.66 8.41
C THR A 83 0.48 -20.78 7.54
N GLY A 84 1.06 -20.52 6.38
CA GLY A 84 1.85 -21.59 5.81
C GLY A 84 1.76 -21.96 4.36
N SER A 85 1.56 -21.07 3.41
CA SER A 85 1.95 -21.45 2.04
C SER A 85 1.89 -20.27 1.05
N GLN A 86 2.96 -20.15 0.29
CA GLN A 86 3.07 -19.41 -0.96
C GLN A 86 2.96 -17.87 -0.84
N TYR A 87 4.00 -17.25 -0.29
CA TYR A 87 4.31 -15.86 -0.62
C TYR A 87 4.52 -15.76 -2.14
N SER A 88 3.90 -14.79 -2.78
CA SER A 88 4.20 -14.50 -4.18
C SER A 88 5.65 -14.03 -4.30
N GLN A 89 6.41 -14.60 -5.23
CA GLN A 89 7.72 -14.06 -5.55
C GLN A 89 7.59 -12.60 -5.96
N TYR A 90 8.54 -11.76 -5.56
CA TYR A 90 8.55 -10.38 -6.03
C TYR A 90 8.63 -10.38 -7.56
N ASN A 91 7.65 -9.78 -8.18
CA ASN A 91 7.56 -9.59 -9.62
C ASN A 91 6.87 -8.25 -9.90
N LYS A 92 7.49 -7.43 -10.75
CA LYS A 92 6.92 -6.15 -11.18
C LYS A 92 5.53 -6.33 -11.82
N GLU A 93 5.34 -7.38 -12.61
CA GLU A 93 4.05 -7.65 -13.25
C GLU A 93 2.93 -7.90 -12.23
N GLU A 94 3.26 -8.53 -11.12
CA GLU A 94 2.31 -8.73 -10.04
C GLU A 94 1.91 -7.40 -9.38
N LEU A 95 2.86 -6.50 -9.14
CA LEU A 95 2.56 -5.15 -8.65
C LEU A 95 1.66 -4.37 -9.61
N LEU A 96 1.92 -4.48 -10.92
CA LEU A 96 1.09 -3.85 -11.95
C LEU A 96 -0.32 -4.47 -11.97
N ASN A 97 -0.44 -5.78 -11.81
CA ASN A 97 -1.74 -6.45 -11.73
C ASN A 97 -2.55 -5.97 -10.50
N TYR A 98 -1.92 -5.83 -9.33
CA TYR A 98 -2.58 -5.23 -8.16
C TYR A 98 -3.01 -3.78 -8.43
N PHE A 99 -2.20 -3.02 -9.16
CA PHE A 99 -2.55 -1.66 -9.52
C PHE A 99 -3.74 -1.59 -10.48
N GLU A 100 -3.83 -2.49 -11.48
CA GLU A 100 -5.01 -2.55 -12.36
C GLU A 100 -6.29 -2.92 -11.59
N LYS A 101 -6.20 -3.82 -10.61
CA LYS A 101 -7.30 -4.07 -9.68
C LYS A 101 -7.68 -2.81 -8.91
N PHE A 102 -6.70 -2.08 -8.36
CA PHE A 102 -6.97 -0.81 -7.67
C PHE A 102 -7.73 0.16 -8.57
N LYS A 103 -7.29 0.36 -9.83
CA LYS A 103 -7.97 1.24 -10.79
C LYS A 103 -9.43 0.86 -10.96
N PHE A 104 -9.69 -0.43 -11.19
CA PHE A 104 -11.04 -0.93 -11.36
C PHE A 104 -11.96 -0.59 -10.16
N TYR A 105 -11.51 -0.89 -8.94
CA TYR A 105 -12.30 -0.62 -7.73
C TYR A 105 -12.47 0.87 -7.50
N PHE A 106 -11.41 1.64 -7.68
CA PHE A 106 -11.44 3.08 -7.48
C PHE A 106 -12.36 3.80 -8.48
N GLU A 107 -12.30 3.44 -9.76
CA GLU A 107 -13.18 4.01 -10.80
C GLU A 107 -14.65 3.70 -10.53
N LYS A 108 -14.96 2.47 -10.15
CA LYS A 108 -16.32 2.09 -9.75
C LYS A 108 -16.80 2.91 -8.54
N LEU A 109 -15.96 3.08 -7.51
CA LEU A 109 -16.30 3.92 -6.36
C LEU A 109 -16.53 5.38 -6.80
N LYS A 110 -15.63 5.95 -7.58
CA LYS A 110 -15.70 7.35 -8.01
C LYS A 110 -16.93 7.64 -8.89
N SER A 111 -17.37 6.65 -9.67
CA SER A 111 -18.58 6.77 -10.50
C SER A 111 -19.88 6.67 -9.70
N ASN A 112 -19.85 6.15 -8.48
CA ASN A 112 -21.04 5.85 -7.69
C ASN A 112 -21.15 6.63 -6.38
N PHE A 113 -20.06 7.20 -5.91
CA PHE A 113 -20.02 8.03 -4.71
C PHE A 113 -19.53 9.43 -5.07
N GLU A 114 -20.32 10.42 -4.72
CA GLU A 114 -19.95 11.82 -4.89
C GLU A 114 -18.83 12.22 -3.93
N ASN A 115 -18.09 13.27 -4.29
CA ASN A 115 -17.07 13.91 -3.42
C ASN A 115 -15.83 13.07 -3.08
N LEU A 116 -15.46 12.07 -3.89
CA LEU A 116 -14.15 11.41 -3.77
C LEU A 116 -12.99 12.34 -4.18
N ASN A 117 -12.87 13.47 -3.47
CA ASN A 117 -11.81 14.46 -3.71
C ASN A 117 -10.50 14.01 -3.09
N VAL A 118 -9.60 13.49 -3.91
CA VAL A 118 -8.29 12.98 -3.48
C VAL A 118 -7.30 14.12 -3.27
N ASN A 119 -6.70 14.21 -2.09
CA ASN A 119 -5.72 15.23 -1.76
C ASN A 119 -4.31 14.69 -1.43
N ARG A 120 -4.19 13.38 -1.19
CA ARG A 120 -2.93 12.69 -0.95
C ARG A 120 -3.01 11.27 -1.46
N ILE A 121 -1.88 10.74 -1.92
CA ILE A 121 -1.77 9.39 -2.46
C ILE A 121 -0.56 8.72 -1.81
N ALA A 122 -0.64 7.41 -1.56
CA ALA A 122 0.48 6.64 -1.04
C ALA A 122 0.46 5.20 -1.56
N VAL A 123 1.65 4.62 -1.69
CA VAL A 123 1.86 3.20 -1.87
C VAL A 123 2.78 2.67 -0.78
N ASN A 124 2.40 1.58 -0.16
CA ASN A 124 3.19 0.85 0.81
C ASN A 124 3.41 -0.57 0.31
N LEU A 125 4.65 -0.99 0.27
CA LEU A 125 5.05 -2.35 -0.09
C LEU A 125 5.98 -2.90 0.97
N SER A 126 5.76 -4.14 1.37
CA SER A 126 6.64 -4.90 2.25
C SER A 126 7.10 -6.16 1.52
N ILE A 127 8.42 -6.39 1.53
CA ILE A 127 9.07 -7.53 0.88
C ILE A 127 9.88 -8.28 1.94
N PHE A 128 9.76 -9.60 1.99
CA PHE A 128 10.63 -10.46 2.78
C PHE A 128 11.76 -11.06 1.92
N CYS A 129 12.95 -11.10 2.50
CA CYS A 129 14.11 -11.78 1.95
C CYS A 129 14.64 -12.79 2.96
N ASP A 130 15.18 -13.90 2.50
CA ASP A 130 15.88 -14.86 3.38
C ASP A 130 17.22 -14.30 3.82
N ARG A 131 17.64 -14.64 5.06
CA ARG A 131 18.94 -14.21 5.62
C ARG A 131 20.15 -14.71 4.84
N SER A 132 20.00 -15.75 4.04
CA SER A 132 21.08 -16.27 3.18
C SER A 132 21.53 -15.29 2.09
N ASP A 133 20.73 -14.26 1.79
CA ASP A 133 21.10 -13.14 0.92
C ASP A 133 21.93 -12.08 1.68
N ILE A 134 23.00 -12.54 2.36
CA ILE A 134 23.97 -11.68 3.07
C ILE A 134 24.56 -10.61 2.15
N ARG A 135 24.59 -10.83 0.85
CA ARG A 135 25.03 -9.83 -0.13
C ARG A 135 24.21 -8.55 -0.08
N LEU A 136 22.92 -8.67 0.24
CA LEU A 136 22.03 -7.53 0.47
C LEU A 136 22.47 -6.69 1.67
N TYR A 137 22.95 -7.35 2.73
CA TYR A 137 23.45 -6.68 3.94
C TYR A 137 24.76 -5.91 3.69
N SER A 138 25.67 -6.45 2.89
CA SER A 138 26.95 -5.80 2.62
C SER A 138 26.83 -4.59 1.70
N LYS A 139 25.80 -4.53 0.85
CA LYS A 139 25.55 -3.41 -0.05
C LYS A 139 24.87 -2.21 0.63
N ILE A 140 24.21 -2.44 1.74
CA ILE A 140 23.69 -1.37 2.59
C ILE A 140 24.82 -0.93 3.50
N ASN A 141 25.65 0.03 3.07
CA ASN A 141 26.88 0.56 3.70
C ASN A 141 26.78 0.93 5.19
N CYS A 142 25.66 0.67 5.85
CA CYS A 142 25.45 0.93 7.27
C CYS A 142 25.64 -0.31 8.15
N LEU A 143 25.89 -1.50 7.58
CA LEU A 143 25.87 -2.75 8.30
C LEU A 143 27.26 -3.31 8.64
N ASP A 144 28.35 -2.65 8.25
CA ASP A 144 29.69 -2.97 8.71
C ASP A 144 29.87 -2.88 10.24
N LEU A 145 28.88 -2.33 10.94
CA LEU A 145 28.89 -2.18 12.39
C LEU A 145 28.39 -3.41 13.16
N TYR A 146 27.83 -4.44 12.48
CA TYR A 146 27.12 -5.52 13.17
C TYR A 146 27.59 -6.92 12.77
N ASN A 147 28.86 -7.10 12.62
CA ASN A 147 29.46 -8.43 12.36
C ASN A 147 29.62 -9.20 13.67
N THR A 148 28.52 -9.57 14.33
CA THR A 148 28.52 -10.46 15.48
C THR A 148 27.43 -11.51 15.38
N ASP A 149 27.82 -12.76 15.24
CA ASP A 149 26.97 -13.95 15.10
C ASP A 149 26.09 -14.27 16.34
N GLU A 150 26.18 -13.49 17.41
CA GLU A 150 25.59 -13.85 18.70
C GLU A 150 24.39 -13.04 19.16
N TYR A 151 23.95 -11.99 18.45
CA TYR A 151 22.85 -11.18 18.91
C TYR A 151 21.73 -11.13 17.87
N LYS A 152 20.48 -11.44 18.30
CA LYS A 152 19.26 -11.04 17.58
C LYS A 152 19.13 -9.52 17.62
N VAL A 153 19.95 -8.82 16.85
CA VAL A 153 19.85 -7.36 16.74
C VAL A 153 18.70 -7.06 15.79
N ILE A 154 17.61 -6.54 16.32
CA ILE A 154 16.58 -5.88 15.53
C ILE A 154 17.17 -4.54 15.13
N SER A 155 17.75 -4.44 13.96
CA SER A 155 18.17 -3.16 13.40
C SER A 155 17.07 -2.62 12.52
N ASN A 156 16.67 -1.38 12.76
CA ASN A 156 15.75 -0.65 11.93
C ASN A 156 16.49 0.51 11.28
N LEU A 157 16.76 0.40 9.98
CA LEU A 157 17.35 1.47 9.20
C LEU A 157 16.25 2.17 8.40
N SER A 158 16.08 3.46 8.60
CA SER A 158 15.13 4.27 7.84
C SER A 158 15.84 5.37 7.06
N GLN A 159 15.58 5.44 5.76
CA GLN A 159 15.99 6.56 4.92
C GLN A 159 14.73 7.23 4.35
N LYS A 160 14.70 8.55 4.45
CA LYS A 160 13.65 9.38 3.85
C LYS A 160 14.27 10.37 2.87
N LYS A 161 13.75 10.41 1.66
CA LYS A 161 14.11 11.40 0.65
C LYS A 161 12.86 12.05 0.08
N VAL A 162 12.95 13.32 -0.26
CA VAL A 162 11.95 14.03 -1.07
C VAL A 162 12.44 14.01 -2.51
N ILE A 163 11.67 13.41 -3.40
CA ILE A 163 12.03 13.21 -4.80
C ILE A 163 10.94 13.69 -5.75
N GLU A 164 11.29 13.83 -7.01
CA GLU A 164 10.35 14.02 -8.12
C GLU A 164 10.23 12.71 -8.88
N LEU A 165 9.00 12.31 -9.21
CA LEU A 165 8.74 11.15 -10.06
C LEU A 165 8.77 11.55 -11.54
N TYR A 166 8.89 10.58 -12.43
CA TYR A 166 9.13 10.85 -13.86
C TYR A 166 7.90 11.42 -14.57
N ASN A 167 6.76 10.77 -14.48
CA ASN A 167 5.50 11.22 -15.12
C ASN A 167 4.63 12.03 -14.17
N PHE A 168 4.63 11.70 -12.89
CA PHE A 168 3.87 12.43 -11.89
C PHE A 168 4.56 13.75 -11.52
N LYS A 169 4.05 14.86 -12.04
CA LYS A 169 4.64 16.21 -11.87
C LYS A 169 3.87 17.11 -10.91
N LYS A 170 2.72 16.67 -10.42
CA LYS A 170 1.83 17.51 -9.58
C LYS A 170 2.45 17.93 -8.25
N SER A 171 3.25 17.06 -7.65
CA SER A 171 3.95 17.37 -6.39
C SER A 171 5.19 16.50 -6.23
N LYS A 172 6.12 16.96 -5.37
CA LYS A 172 7.18 16.08 -4.87
C LYS A 172 6.60 15.01 -3.96
N VAL A 173 7.31 13.90 -3.84
CA VAL A 173 6.91 12.78 -3.00
C VAL A 173 7.95 12.48 -1.93
N ASN A 174 7.50 12.01 -0.78
CA ASN A 174 8.37 11.34 0.17
C ASN A 174 8.58 9.91 -0.30
N ALA A 175 9.82 9.49 -0.45
CA ALA A 175 10.20 8.09 -0.59
C ALA A 175 10.91 7.67 0.70
N ILE A 176 10.28 6.77 1.43
CA ILE A 176 10.79 6.25 2.71
C ILE A 176 11.11 4.78 2.49
N PHE A 177 12.34 4.43 2.79
CA PHE A 177 12.84 3.08 2.74
C PHE A 177 13.18 2.64 4.17
N ASN A 178 12.59 1.54 4.61
CA ASN A 178 12.85 0.95 5.91
C ASN A 178 13.36 -0.47 5.72
N LEU A 179 14.47 -0.77 6.37
CA LEU A 179 15.04 -2.10 6.49
C LEU A 179 14.89 -2.56 7.92
N ILE A 180 14.17 -3.64 8.13
CA ILE A 180 13.96 -4.24 9.44
C ILE A 180 14.56 -5.64 9.41
N ALA A 181 15.64 -5.83 10.16
CA ALA A 181 16.29 -7.12 10.30
C ALA A 181 15.80 -7.82 11.59
N SER A 182 15.16 -8.95 11.42
CA SER A 182 14.77 -9.87 12.49
C SER A 182 15.21 -11.28 12.08
N ASP A 183 14.41 -12.32 12.32
CA ASP A 183 14.65 -13.66 11.79
C ASP A 183 14.60 -13.70 10.25
N LYS A 184 13.86 -12.77 9.64
CA LYS A 184 13.86 -12.48 8.20
C LYS A 184 14.16 -11.01 7.99
N LEU A 185 14.72 -10.69 6.82
CA LEU A 185 14.89 -9.31 6.39
C LEU A 185 13.58 -8.81 5.81
N ASN A 186 13.02 -7.75 6.37
CA ASN A 186 11.84 -7.08 5.86
C ASN A 186 12.22 -5.72 5.29
N ILE A 187 11.97 -5.54 4.00
CA ILE A 187 12.19 -4.29 3.29
C ILE A 187 10.82 -3.63 3.09
N LYS A 188 10.66 -2.41 3.60
CA LYS A 188 9.43 -1.64 3.45
C LYS A 188 9.69 -0.40 2.63
N PHE A 189 8.83 -0.18 1.66
CA PHE A 189 8.75 1.05 0.87
C PHE A 189 7.47 1.78 1.26
N ASP A 190 7.58 3.06 1.57
CA ASP A 190 6.45 3.97 1.75
C ASP A 190 6.71 5.18 0.85
N ILE A 191 5.98 5.27 -0.25
CA ILE A 191 6.04 6.38 -1.19
C ILE A 191 4.73 7.13 -1.10
N ASN A 192 4.80 8.40 -0.75
CA ASN A 192 3.59 9.20 -0.58
C ASN A 192 3.79 10.65 -1.03
N THR A 193 2.72 11.26 -1.55
CA THR A 193 2.73 12.69 -1.90
C THR A 193 2.87 13.54 -0.64
N LEU A 194 3.54 14.70 -0.77
CA LEU A 194 3.59 15.66 0.32
C LEU A 194 2.18 16.16 0.65
N TYR A 195 1.89 16.24 1.95
CA TYR A 195 0.62 16.77 2.39
C TYR A 195 0.49 18.25 2.01
N ASN A 196 -0.57 18.55 1.28
CA ASN A 196 -1.01 19.91 1.01
C ASN A 196 -2.54 19.90 0.91
N ILE A 197 -3.20 20.65 1.76
CA ILE A 197 -4.66 20.73 1.84
C ILE A 197 -5.30 21.21 0.53
N ASN A 198 -4.55 21.97 -0.28
CA ASN A 198 -5.00 22.48 -1.57
C ASN A 198 -4.80 21.50 -2.72
N ASN A 199 -4.12 20.38 -2.50
CA ASN A 199 -3.98 19.37 -3.54
C ASN A 199 -5.34 18.80 -3.89
N LYS A 200 -5.53 18.62 -5.19
CA LYS A 200 -6.60 17.85 -5.78
C LYS A 200 -5.99 17.02 -6.90
N PHE A 201 -6.09 15.70 -6.79
CA PHE A 201 -5.55 14.78 -7.78
C PHE A 201 -6.68 14.23 -8.64
N GLU A 202 -6.51 14.36 -9.95
CA GLU A 202 -7.37 13.71 -10.92
C GLU A 202 -6.89 12.28 -11.20
N ASN A 203 -7.70 11.46 -11.86
CA ASN A 203 -7.39 10.04 -12.07
C ASN A 203 -6.05 9.83 -12.76
N GLU A 204 -5.74 10.60 -13.80
CA GLU A 204 -4.48 10.50 -14.53
C GLU A 204 -3.26 10.75 -13.64
N GLU A 205 -3.36 11.74 -12.75
CA GLU A 205 -2.31 12.06 -11.79
C GLU A 205 -2.15 10.95 -10.74
N ILE A 206 -3.26 10.36 -10.26
CA ILE A 206 -3.26 9.23 -9.35
C ILE A 206 -2.58 8.02 -10.00
N TYR A 207 -2.93 7.72 -11.24
CA TYR A 207 -2.38 6.57 -11.96
C TYR A 207 -0.92 6.77 -12.33
N SER A 208 -0.52 7.98 -12.73
CA SER A 208 0.89 8.32 -12.96
C SER A 208 1.73 8.14 -11.70
N PHE A 209 1.21 8.57 -10.54
CA PHE A 209 1.89 8.39 -9.25
C PHE A 209 2.13 6.91 -8.94
N PHE A 210 1.11 6.05 -9.07
CA PHE A 210 1.26 4.64 -8.75
C PHE A 210 2.20 3.93 -9.73
N ASN A 211 2.09 4.19 -11.04
CA ASN A 211 2.99 3.63 -12.03
C ASN A 211 4.45 4.01 -11.75
N ASP A 212 4.73 5.29 -11.55
CA ASP A 212 6.09 5.77 -11.26
C ASP A 212 6.62 5.23 -9.93
N SER A 213 5.75 5.05 -8.93
CA SER A 213 6.13 4.45 -7.65
C SER A 213 6.51 2.97 -7.80
N ILE A 214 5.78 2.21 -8.61
CA ILE A 214 6.10 0.81 -8.93
C ILE A 214 7.44 0.72 -9.67
N GLU A 215 7.67 1.59 -10.65
CA GLU A 215 8.97 1.67 -11.35
C GLU A 215 10.13 2.00 -10.41
N LEU A 216 9.94 2.97 -9.52
CA LEU A 216 10.94 3.32 -8.51
C LEU A 216 11.27 2.14 -7.60
N ILE A 217 10.25 1.45 -7.08
CA ILE A 217 10.42 0.28 -6.23
C ILE A 217 11.16 -0.82 -6.99
N ASN A 218 10.73 -1.13 -8.21
CA ASN A 218 11.37 -2.16 -9.04
C ASN A 218 12.85 -1.86 -9.28
N ASN A 219 13.19 -0.62 -9.62
CA ASN A 219 14.58 -0.21 -9.83
C ASN A 219 15.43 -0.31 -8.56
N LEU A 220 14.83 -0.07 -7.39
CA LEU A 220 15.52 -0.25 -6.11
C LEU A 220 15.72 -1.73 -5.78
N VAL A 221 14.70 -2.57 -6.03
CA VAL A 221 14.80 -4.03 -5.78
C VAL A 221 15.87 -4.65 -6.69
N LEU A 222 15.89 -4.33 -7.99
CA LEU A 222 16.91 -4.83 -8.91
C LEU A 222 18.33 -4.47 -8.47
N LYS A 223 18.55 -3.25 -7.98
CA LYS A 223 19.84 -2.84 -7.42
C LYS A 223 20.24 -3.59 -6.15
N LEU A 224 19.27 -4.16 -5.44
CA LEU A 224 19.55 -4.98 -4.26
C LEU A 224 19.90 -6.42 -4.65
N GLU A 225 19.48 -6.89 -5.83
CA GLU A 225 19.78 -8.23 -6.37
C GLU A 225 21.15 -8.27 -7.09
N GLU A 226 21.63 -7.15 -7.65
CA GLU A 226 22.98 -7.01 -8.24
C GLU A 226 24.10 -6.98 -7.18
#